data_ac4b6eb94e7298ffe104923d65f3d3b0
#
_entry.id   ac4b6eb94e7298ffe104923d65f3d3b0
#
_cell.length_a   1.000
_cell.length_b   1.000
_cell.length_c   1.000
_cell.angle_alpha   90.00
_cell.angle_beta   90.00
_cell.angle_gamma   90.00
#
_symmetry.space_group_name_H-M   'P 1'
#
loop_
_entity.id
_entity.type
_entity.pdbx_description
1 polymer ?
#
loop_
_entity_poly.entity_id
_entity_poly.type
_entity_poly.pdbx_seq_one_letter_code
_entity_poly.pdbx_strand_id
1 'polypeptide(L)'
;MTYKSILTSSLLALAILLGCGISSCTYKKGSTTMAQQELNFKDFTAINANHGIELEITQGAEYSVSVSAPENYMDDLKIEQEGETLYVSLANKGKRRLDTDNITVHITMPYISQIDLAGAAEACFLGRFETPQFTAHLSGSSSIEDLSVAADEVSIEATGASEVSGTVQATRAMVNLSGASDLDLLANQLSQMTMQLAGSSEAEIKGAVTNLQATLAGASEIDGEELTVSDLDISLAGASSADIRNSGNLRYMLAGASELTIYGSPKVLDSQSDRSSSIEIR
;
A
#
# COMPACT_ATOMS: atom_id res chain seq x y z
N MET A 1 -78.95 -1.79 -15.48
CA MET A 1 -78.87 -0.80 -14.41
C MET A 1 -77.60 -1.16 -13.61
N THR A 2 -76.61 -0.38 -13.76
CA THR A 2 -75.24 -0.57 -13.30
C THR A 2 -75.07 0.00 -11.91
N TYR A 3 -74.54 -0.77 -10.98
CA TYR A 3 -73.97 -0.20 -9.74
C TYR A 3 -72.44 -0.41 -9.69
N LYS A 4 -71.74 0.68 -9.75
CA LYS A 4 -70.30 0.80 -9.46
C LYS A 4 -70.07 0.87 -7.96
N SER A 5 -69.42 -0.10 -7.37
CA SER A 5 -68.87 0.01 -6.00
C SER A 5 -67.47 0.60 -6.04
N ILE A 6 -67.29 1.73 -5.37
CA ILE A 6 -66.02 2.40 -5.15
C ILE A 6 -65.44 1.83 -3.85
N LEU A 7 -64.34 1.07 -3.96
CA LEU A 7 -63.50 0.70 -2.83
C LEU A 7 -62.50 1.83 -2.56
N THR A 8 -62.70 2.51 -1.45
CA THR A 8 -61.69 3.42 -0.89
C THR A 8 -60.74 2.61 0.00
N SER A 9 -59.53 2.35 -0.47
CA SER A 9 -58.47 1.81 0.33
C SER A 9 -57.72 2.96 1.04
N SER A 10 -57.90 3.04 2.36
CA SER A 10 -57.16 3.92 3.22
C SER A 10 -55.75 3.36 3.42
N LEU A 11 -54.74 3.97 2.81
CA LEU A 11 -53.35 3.74 3.11
C LEU A 11 -52.98 4.46 4.43
N LEU A 12 -52.78 3.67 5.46
CA LEU A 12 -52.18 4.12 6.72
C LEU A 12 -50.68 4.21 6.53
N ALA A 13 -50.16 5.42 6.26
CA ALA A 13 -48.73 5.68 6.19
C ALA A 13 -48.18 5.74 7.61
N LEU A 14 -47.52 4.66 8.06
CA LEU A 14 -46.76 4.61 9.30
C LEU A 14 -45.41 5.31 9.05
N ALA A 15 -45.33 6.58 9.42
CA ALA A 15 -44.06 7.34 9.43
C ALA A 15 -43.20 6.86 10.60
N ILE A 16 -42.28 5.94 10.32
CA ILE A 16 -41.19 5.61 11.24
C ILE A 16 -40.17 6.76 11.16
N LEU A 17 -40.22 7.69 12.10
CA LEU A 17 -39.18 8.65 12.36
C LEU A 17 -37.97 7.90 12.96
N LEU A 18 -37.11 7.34 12.10
CA LEU A 18 -35.76 7.01 12.52
C LEU A 18 -35.04 8.34 12.76
N GLY A 19 -34.94 8.71 14.05
CA GLY A 19 -34.04 9.74 14.49
C GLY A 19 -32.59 9.29 14.25
N CYS A 20 -32.07 9.45 13.03
CA CYS A 20 -30.64 9.49 12.80
C CYS A 20 -30.12 10.71 13.54
N GLY A 21 -29.61 10.49 14.75
CA GLY A 21 -28.78 11.48 15.41
C GLY A 21 -27.61 11.80 14.49
N ILE A 22 -27.73 12.92 13.78
CA ILE A 22 -26.60 13.50 13.04
C ILE A 22 -25.61 13.92 14.10
N SER A 23 -24.68 13.03 14.47
CA SER A 23 -23.46 13.41 15.15
C SER A 23 -22.75 14.38 14.22
N SER A 24 -22.94 15.67 14.43
CA SER A 24 -22.17 16.68 13.70
C SER A 24 -20.71 16.50 14.11
N CYS A 25 -19.91 15.87 13.26
CA CYS A 25 -18.47 15.95 13.36
C CYS A 25 -18.10 17.43 13.25
N THR A 26 -17.57 18.00 14.30
CA THR A 26 -17.09 19.40 14.28
C THR A 26 -15.80 19.40 13.44
N TYR A 27 -15.84 20.01 12.28
CA TYR A 27 -14.68 20.21 11.42
C TYR A 27 -13.85 21.40 11.95
N LYS A 28 -12.57 21.19 12.19
CA LYS A 28 -11.62 22.26 12.55
C LYS A 28 -10.80 22.58 11.30
N LYS A 29 -11.01 23.76 10.75
CA LYS A 29 -10.24 24.25 9.61
C LYS A 29 -8.84 24.71 10.06
N GLY A 30 -7.82 24.38 9.27
CA GLY A 30 -6.46 24.87 9.47
C GLY A 30 -6.37 26.39 9.39
N SER A 31 -5.49 26.96 10.19
CA SER A 31 -5.08 28.38 10.06
C SER A 31 -4.35 28.59 8.73
N THR A 32 -4.43 29.79 8.18
CA THR A 32 -3.59 30.19 7.04
C THR A 32 -2.13 30.48 7.47
N THR A 33 -1.89 30.62 8.77
CA THR A 33 -0.55 30.81 9.33
C THR A 33 0.05 29.43 9.63
N MET A 34 1.20 29.15 9.00
CA MET A 34 1.98 27.95 9.26
C MET A 34 2.96 28.18 10.40
N ALA A 35 3.11 27.19 11.26
CA ALA A 35 4.12 27.13 12.30
C ALA A 35 5.11 26.00 11.99
N GLN A 36 6.37 26.21 12.39
CA GLN A 36 7.41 25.18 12.32
C GLN A 36 7.97 24.93 13.72
N GLN A 37 8.28 23.68 14.01
CA GLN A 37 8.89 23.27 15.27
C GLN A 37 9.96 22.21 15.04
N GLU A 38 11.14 22.46 15.55
CA GLU A 38 12.23 21.46 15.65
C GLU A 38 12.01 20.57 16.86
N LEU A 39 12.24 19.25 16.68
CA LEU A 39 12.08 18.24 17.71
C LEU A 39 13.40 17.49 17.90
N ASN A 40 13.78 17.21 19.12
CA ASN A 40 15.05 16.55 19.45
C ASN A 40 14.85 15.05 19.66
N PHE A 41 14.72 14.29 18.57
CA PHE A 41 14.68 12.83 18.55
C PHE A 41 15.93 12.30 17.87
N LYS A 42 16.45 11.16 18.30
CA LYS A 42 17.62 10.51 17.72
C LYS A 42 17.64 9.02 18.04
N ASP A 43 18.52 8.30 17.36
CA ASP A 43 18.74 6.87 17.58
C ASP A 43 17.48 6.01 17.34
N PHE A 44 16.55 6.50 16.50
CA PHE A 44 15.41 5.72 16.02
C PHE A 44 15.73 5.15 14.64
N THR A 45 15.17 3.98 14.35
CA THR A 45 15.36 3.25 13.10
C THR A 45 14.03 2.86 12.46
N ALA A 46 12.94 3.10 13.17
CA ALA A 46 11.59 2.81 12.74
C ALA A 46 10.69 4.05 12.86
N ILE A 47 9.73 4.16 11.95
CA ILE A 47 8.72 5.22 11.94
C ILE A 47 7.34 4.58 11.94
N ASN A 48 6.44 5.08 12.78
CA ASN A 48 5.04 4.71 12.77
C ASN A 48 4.19 5.97 12.63
N ALA A 49 3.46 6.11 11.53
CA ALA A 49 2.62 7.26 11.27
C ALA A 49 1.18 6.87 10.96
N ASN A 50 0.25 7.72 11.39
CA ASN A 50 -1.16 7.51 11.12
C ASN A 50 -1.92 8.81 10.89
N HIS A 51 -3.20 8.69 10.51
CA HIS A 51 -4.05 9.77 10.02
C HIS A 51 -3.61 10.25 8.64
N GLY A 52 -3.87 11.49 8.23
CA GLY A 52 -3.43 12.06 6.96
C GLY A 52 -2.22 12.95 7.18
N ILE A 53 -1.13 12.42 7.68
CA ILE A 53 0.12 13.14 7.91
C ILE A 53 1.09 12.77 6.80
N GLU A 54 1.71 13.78 6.20
CA GLU A 54 2.76 13.63 5.21
C GLU A 54 4.13 13.55 5.90
N LEU A 55 4.92 12.57 5.52
CA LEU A 55 6.31 12.39 5.96
C LEU A 55 7.25 12.62 4.79
N GLU A 56 8.18 13.54 4.92
CA GLU A 56 9.33 13.66 4.03
C GLU A 56 10.55 13.04 4.71
N ILE A 57 11.03 11.89 4.20
CA ILE A 57 12.07 11.11 4.82
C ILE A 57 13.37 11.22 4.00
N THR A 58 14.36 11.88 4.57
CA THR A 58 15.65 12.13 3.92
C THR A 58 16.76 11.29 4.55
N GLN A 59 17.57 10.67 3.71
CA GLN A 59 18.77 10.00 4.19
C GLN A 59 19.87 11.04 4.51
N GLY A 60 20.40 10.98 5.73
CA GLY A 60 21.48 11.88 6.17
C GLY A 60 22.23 11.31 7.38
N ALA A 61 23.45 11.79 7.61
CA ALA A 61 24.31 11.28 8.70
C ALA A 61 23.83 11.66 10.11
N GLU A 62 23.09 12.76 10.23
CA GLU A 62 22.61 13.30 11.49
C GLU A 62 21.09 13.18 11.56
N TYR A 63 20.56 12.99 12.77
CA TYR A 63 19.12 13.00 12.99
C TYR A 63 18.58 14.44 13.03
N SER A 64 17.50 14.69 12.30
CA SER A 64 16.73 15.92 12.38
C SER A 64 15.26 15.58 12.22
N VAL A 65 14.43 16.11 13.08
CA VAL A 65 12.97 15.99 12.99
C VAL A 65 12.37 17.37 13.15
N SER A 66 11.62 17.81 12.15
CA SER A 66 10.86 19.05 12.23
C SER A 66 9.45 18.86 11.71
N VAL A 67 8.52 19.64 12.20
CA VAL A 67 7.14 19.63 11.77
C VAL A 67 6.73 20.99 11.25
N SER A 68 6.01 20.99 10.14
CA SER A 68 5.34 22.14 9.56
C SER A 68 3.83 21.89 9.55
N ALA A 69 3.06 22.72 10.19
CA ALA A 69 1.60 22.58 10.27
C ALA A 69 0.92 23.92 10.48
N PRO A 70 -0.41 24.03 10.20
CA PRO A 70 -1.20 25.18 10.63
C PRO A 70 -1.04 25.43 12.13
N GLU A 71 -0.76 26.67 12.54
CA GLU A 71 -0.47 27.05 13.93
C GLU A 71 -1.51 26.50 14.92
N ASN A 72 -2.77 26.48 14.55
CA ASN A 72 -3.84 25.96 15.39
C ASN A 72 -3.91 24.44 15.47
N TYR A 73 -3.07 23.70 14.72
CA TYR A 73 -2.98 22.24 14.76
C TYR A 73 -1.78 21.72 15.57
N MET A 74 -0.81 22.59 15.86
CA MET A 74 0.40 22.20 16.59
C MET A 74 0.11 21.49 17.92
N ASP A 75 -0.92 21.95 18.67
CA ASP A 75 -1.34 21.31 19.92
C ASP A 75 -2.07 19.96 19.73
N ASP A 76 -2.49 19.66 18.52
CA ASP A 76 -3.17 18.40 18.18
C ASP A 76 -2.18 17.35 17.63
N LEU A 77 -0.95 17.73 17.33
CA LEU A 77 0.12 16.82 16.93
C LEU A 77 0.68 16.08 18.14
N LYS A 78 0.94 14.81 17.94
CA LYS A 78 1.57 13.93 18.93
C LYS A 78 2.74 13.23 18.25
N ILE A 79 3.95 13.72 18.52
CA ILE A 79 5.18 13.14 18.01
C ILE A 79 5.98 12.68 19.23
N GLU A 80 6.22 11.40 19.35
CA GLU A 80 6.85 10.75 20.49
C GLU A 80 7.82 9.68 20.02
N GLN A 81 8.85 9.42 20.79
CA GLN A 81 9.75 8.30 20.55
C GLN A 81 9.61 7.28 21.67
N GLU A 82 9.39 6.02 21.29
CA GLU A 82 9.39 4.88 22.21
C GLU A 82 10.41 3.85 21.69
N GLY A 83 11.51 3.71 22.43
CA GLY A 83 12.62 2.88 22.01
C GLY A 83 13.25 3.37 20.70
N GLU A 84 13.28 2.52 19.69
CA GLU A 84 13.82 2.83 18.36
C GLU A 84 12.73 3.27 17.36
N THR A 85 11.50 3.53 17.80
CA THR A 85 10.38 3.93 16.94
C THR A 85 9.97 5.36 17.20
N LEU A 86 9.91 6.16 16.13
CA LEU A 86 9.31 7.49 16.12
C LEU A 86 7.82 7.37 15.75
N TYR A 87 6.94 7.73 16.68
CA TYR A 87 5.49 7.74 16.48
C TYR A 87 5.01 9.12 16.09
N VAL A 88 4.30 9.22 14.97
CA VAL A 88 3.76 10.46 14.44
C VAL A 88 2.24 10.30 14.29
N SER A 89 1.48 11.07 15.05
CA SER A 89 0.03 10.95 15.07
C SER A 89 -0.67 12.25 15.45
N LEU A 90 -2.00 12.26 15.31
CA LEU A 90 -2.85 13.31 15.84
C LEU A 90 -3.46 12.86 17.19
N ALA A 91 -3.43 13.75 18.16
CA ALA A 91 -4.11 13.52 19.42
C ALA A 91 -5.62 13.46 19.20
N ASN A 92 -6.23 12.33 19.56
CA ASN A 92 -7.68 12.15 19.43
C ASN A 92 -8.42 12.95 20.50
N LYS A 93 -8.55 14.27 20.31
CA LYS A 93 -9.26 15.19 21.23
C LYS A 93 -10.78 15.22 20.97
N GLY A 94 -11.37 14.05 20.68
CA GLY A 94 -12.81 13.91 20.47
C GLY A 94 -13.22 13.91 19.00
N LYS A 95 -14.50 14.17 18.69
CA LYS A 95 -15.12 14.04 17.37
C LYS A 95 -14.73 15.18 16.39
N ARG A 96 -13.49 15.68 16.43
CA ARG A 96 -13.02 16.73 15.52
C ARG A 96 -12.30 16.08 14.34
N ARG A 97 -12.72 16.37 13.14
CA ARG A 97 -12.00 16.05 11.91
C ARG A 97 -11.08 17.23 11.60
N LEU A 98 -9.80 16.98 11.50
CA LEU A 98 -8.82 17.95 11.02
C LEU A 98 -8.67 17.81 9.50
N ASP A 99 -8.36 18.92 8.86
CA ASP A 99 -7.88 18.95 7.49
C ASP A 99 -6.37 18.74 7.56
N THR A 100 -5.91 17.56 7.16
CA THR A 100 -4.52 17.14 7.36
C THR A 100 -3.62 17.48 6.17
N ASP A 101 -4.17 17.98 5.07
CA ASP A 101 -3.46 18.26 3.81
C ASP A 101 -2.26 19.22 3.92
N ASN A 102 -2.03 19.80 5.10
CA ASN A 102 -0.96 20.77 5.34
C ASN A 102 -0.13 20.42 6.58
N ILE A 103 -0.05 19.14 6.93
CA ILE A 103 0.78 18.67 8.05
C ILE A 103 1.90 17.83 7.48
N THR A 104 3.10 18.39 7.45
CA THR A 104 4.29 17.70 6.96
C THR A 104 5.31 17.54 8.07
N VAL A 105 5.83 16.34 8.24
CA VAL A 105 6.93 16.04 9.17
C VAL A 105 8.17 15.69 8.37
N HIS A 106 9.18 16.53 8.47
CA HIS A 106 10.47 16.32 7.82
C HIS A 106 11.38 15.52 8.75
N ILE A 107 11.85 14.38 8.29
CA ILE A 107 12.68 13.45 9.06
C ILE A 107 13.97 13.21 8.30
N THR A 108 15.10 13.53 8.92
CA THR A 108 16.42 13.11 8.43
C THR A 108 16.97 12.05 9.36
N MET A 109 17.45 10.93 8.81
CA MET A 109 17.99 9.81 9.58
C MET A 109 19.05 9.03 8.80
N PRO A 110 20.01 8.36 9.48
CA PRO A 110 21.09 7.64 8.80
C PRO A 110 20.62 6.41 8.03
N TYR A 111 19.71 5.64 8.58
CA TYR A 111 19.11 4.46 7.95
C TYR A 111 17.73 4.19 8.55
N ILE A 112 16.91 3.49 7.80
CA ILE A 112 15.57 3.10 8.21
C ILE A 112 15.43 1.58 8.09
N SER A 113 14.91 0.93 9.13
CA SER A 113 14.64 -0.51 9.14
C SER A 113 13.16 -0.85 8.98
N GLN A 114 12.28 0.06 9.43
CA GLN A 114 10.84 -0.19 9.38
C GLN A 114 10.05 1.11 9.22
N ILE A 115 8.96 1.02 8.45
CA ILE A 115 7.95 2.06 8.37
C ILE A 115 6.55 1.44 8.44
N ASP A 116 5.72 1.93 9.36
CA ASP A 116 4.34 1.53 9.54
C ASP A 116 3.43 2.73 9.27
N LEU A 117 2.61 2.65 8.23
CA LEU A 117 1.67 3.70 7.84
C LEU A 117 0.23 3.22 7.97
N ALA A 118 -0.62 4.03 8.56
CA ALA A 118 -2.02 3.71 8.73
C ALA A 118 -2.95 4.90 8.47
N GLY A 119 -4.20 4.60 8.15
CA GLY A 119 -5.20 5.62 7.87
C GLY A 119 -5.04 6.20 6.48
N ALA A 120 -4.56 7.43 6.38
CA ALA A 120 -4.25 8.11 5.13
C ALA A 120 -2.87 8.79 5.24
N ALA A 121 -1.93 8.17 5.94
CA ALA A 121 -0.56 8.69 6.07
C ALA A 121 0.22 8.46 4.78
N GLU A 122 1.01 9.45 4.40
CA GLU A 122 1.83 9.45 3.19
C GLU A 122 3.31 9.58 3.57
N ALA A 123 4.19 8.86 2.90
CA ALA A 123 5.62 8.98 3.09
C ALA A 123 6.34 9.11 1.75
N CYS A 124 7.11 10.18 1.58
CA CYS A 124 7.97 10.41 0.42
C CYS A 124 9.42 10.23 0.82
N PHE A 125 10.15 9.38 0.09
CA PHE A 125 11.56 9.09 0.32
C PHE A 125 12.44 10.01 -0.52
N LEU A 126 13.17 10.91 0.15
CA LEU A 126 14.09 11.85 -0.48
C LEU A 126 15.53 11.32 -0.39
N GLY A 127 15.88 10.42 -1.31
CA GLY A 127 17.19 9.81 -1.37
C GLY A 127 17.17 8.30 -1.14
N ARG A 128 18.34 7.67 -1.27
CA ARG A 128 18.48 6.21 -1.19
C ARG A 128 18.97 5.80 0.19
N PHE A 129 18.21 4.93 0.82
CA PHE A 129 18.58 4.31 2.09
C PHE A 129 19.32 2.99 1.88
N GLU A 130 20.41 2.80 2.60
CA GLU A 130 21.14 1.54 2.69
C GLU A 130 20.95 0.95 4.09
N THR A 131 20.40 -0.26 4.16
CA THR A 131 20.08 -0.92 5.42
C THR A 131 20.20 -2.44 5.27
N PRO A 132 20.54 -3.20 6.32
CA PRO A 132 20.55 -4.65 6.21
C PRO A 132 19.18 -5.24 5.88
N GLN A 133 18.12 -4.65 6.45
CA GLN A 133 16.74 -5.10 6.29
C GLN A 133 15.81 -3.90 6.28
N PHE A 134 14.79 -3.95 5.42
CA PHE A 134 13.74 -2.95 5.38
C PHE A 134 12.36 -3.61 5.38
N THR A 135 11.47 -3.09 6.21
CA THR A 135 10.08 -3.55 6.29
C THR A 135 9.13 -2.37 6.19
N ALA A 136 8.14 -2.48 5.31
CA ALA A 136 7.05 -1.50 5.18
C ALA A 136 5.70 -2.19 5.41
N HIS A 137 4.90 -1.66 6.33
CA HIS A 137 3.53 -2.07 6.57
C HIS A 137 2.59 -0.90 6.33
N LEU A 138 1.69 -1.08 5.38
CA LEU A 138 0.70 -0.08 5.00
C LEU A 138 -0.71 -0.60 5.25
N SER A 139 -1.57 0.26 5.77
CA SER A 139 -2.97 -0.06 6.00
C SER A 139 -3.90 1.14 5.83
N GLY A 140 -5.13 0.88 5.44
CA GLY A 140 -6.11 1.94 5.19
C GLY A 140 -6.02 2.45 3.76
N SER A 141 -5.66 3.72 3.60
CA SER A 141 -5.41 4.39 2.31
C SER A 141 -4.08 5.15 2.40
N SER A 142 -3.06 4.49 2.91
CA SER A 142 -1.73 5.08 3.08
C SER A 142 -0.85 4.82 1.86
N SER A 143 0.14 5.68 1.65
CA SER A 143 1.05 5.58 0.51
C SER A 143 2.52 5.75 0.88
N ILE A 144 3.38 5.09 0.12
CA ILE A 144 4.82 5.37 0.06
C ILE A 144 5.16 5.75 -1.37
N GLU A 145 5.73 6.94 -1.53
CA GLU A 145 6.21 7.45 -2.81
C GLU A 145 7.74 7.52 -2.83
N ASP A 146 8.29 7.31 -4.04
CA ASP A 146 9.72 7.40 -4.31
C ASP A 146 10.59 6.53 -3.39
N LEU A 147 10.05 5.39 -2.92
CA LEU A 147 10.84 4.44 -2.12
C LEU A 147 12.16 4.14 -2.83
N SER A 148 13.27 4.36 -2.13
CA SER A 148 14.60 4.04 -2.68
C SER A 148 15.43 3.35 -1.60
N VAL A 149 15.47 2.01 -1.66
CA VAL A 149 16.10 1.19 -0.63
C VAL A 149 17.04 0.16 -1.25
N ALA A 150 18.22 0.04 -0.65
CA ALA A 150 19.16 -1.05 -0.87
C ALA A 150 19.33 -1.85 0.41
N ALA A 151 19.01 -3.15 0.36
CA ALA A 151 19.05 -4.03 1.53
C ALA A 151 19.40 -5.47 1.15
N ASP A 152 19.74 -6.30 2.14
CA ASP A 152 19.79 -7.75 1.91
C ASP A 152 18.38 -8.34 1.77
N GLU A 153 17.44 -7.81 2.54
CA GLU A 153 16.05 -8.28 2.58
C GLU A 153 15.07 -7.10 2.67
N VAL A 154 14.03 -7.14 1.82
CA VAL A 154 12.95 -6.16 1.81
C VAL A 154 11.61 -6.89 1.97
N SER A 155 10.77 -6.39 2.87
CA SER A 155 9.39 -6.86 3.05
C SER A 155 8.43 -5.70 2.91
N ILE A 156 7.43 -5.86 2.03
CA ILE A 156 6.35 -4.88 1.82
C ILE A 156 5.03 -5.59 2.05
N GLU A 157 4.25 -5.08 2.98
CA GLU A 157 2.89 -5.53 3.26
C GLU A 157 1.93 -4.35 3.12
N ALA A 158 1.01 -4.42 2.15
CA ALA A 158 0.02 -3.38 1.92
C ALA A 158 -1.40 -3.95 1.96
N THR A 159 -2.25 -3.31 2.74
CA THR A 159 -3.64 -3.74 2.97
C THR A 159 -4.61 -2.57 2.85
N GLY A 160 -5.85 -2.85 2.45
CA GLY A 160 -6.86 -1.82 2.27
C GLY A 160 -6.84 -1.26 0.85
N ALA A 161 -6.58 0.03 0.72
CA ALA A 161 -6.38 0.75 -0.55
C ALA A 161 -5.06 1.53 -0.47
N SER A 162 -3.98 0.81 -0.15
CA SER A 162 -2.66 1.38 0.06
C SER A 162 -1.80 1.28 -1.20
N GLU A 163 -0.90 2.23 -1.39
CA GLU A 163 -0.05 2.33 -2.57
C GLU A 163 1.43 2.38 -2.18
N VAL A 164 2.28 1.69 -2.95
CA VAL A 164 3.74 1.77 -2.79
C VAL A 164 4.38 1.93 -4.16
N SER A 165 5.18 2.97 -4.33
CA SER A 165 5.96 3.18 -5.55
C SER A 165 7.44 3.41 -5.25
N GLY A 166 8.33 2.90 -6.15
CA GLY A 166 9.75 3.18 -6.02
C GLY A 166 10.71 2.11 -6.54
N THR A 167 11.92 2.15 -6.03
CA THR A 167 13.03 1.28 -6.44
C THR A 167 13.55 0.46 -5.27
N VAL A 168 13.62 -0.84 -5.45
CA VAL A 168 14.22 -1.77 -4.49
C VAL A 168 15.41 -2.48 -5.11
N GLN A 169 16.53 -2.43 -4.41
CA GLN A 169 17.69 -3.27 -4.69
C GLN A 169 17.90 -4.21 -3.51
N ALA A 170 17.74 -5.52 -3.71
CA ALA A 170 17.86 -6.48 -2.61
C ALA A 170 18.30 -7.87 -3.10
N THR A 171 18.78 -8.68 -2.16
CA THR A 171 18.96 -10.11 -2.44
C THR A 171 17.62 -10.83 -2.44
N ARG A 172 16.76 -10.52 -1.47
CA ARG A 172 15.42 -11.09 -1.31
C ARG A 172 14.37 -9.98 -1.13
N ALA A 173 13.23 -10.16 -1.77
CA ALA A 173 12.05 -9.34 -1.53
C ALA A 173 10.82 -10.21 -1.26
N MET A 174 10.01 -9.80 -0.29
CA MET A 174 8.69 -10.34 -0.01
C MET A 174 7.66 -9.24 -0.17
N VAL A 175 6.60 -9.51 -0.94
CA VAL A 175 5.51 -8.57 -1.18
C VAL A 175 4.19 -9.26 -0.91
N ASN A 176 3.40 -8.68 -0.02
CA ASN A 176 2.05 -9.13 0.31
C ASN A 176 1.07 -7.99 0.11
N LEU A 177 0.21 -8.11 -0.89
CA LEU A 177 -0.84 -7.13 -1.19
C LEU A 177 -2.21 -7.72 -0.94
N SER A 178 -3.09 -6.97 -0.30
CA SER A 178 -4.47 -7.39 -0.09
C SER A 178 -5.45 -6.24 -0.08
N GLY A 179 -6.71 -6.52 -0.42
CA GLY A 179 -7.74 -5.50 -0.57
C GLY A 179 -7.75 -4.95 -2.00
N ALA A 180 -7.49 -3.67 -2.14
CA ALA A 180 -7.31 -2.95 -3.40
C ALA A 180 -6.00 -2.14 -3.30
N SER A 181 -4.90 -2.83 -3.03
CA SER A 181 -3.58 -2.22 -2.84
C SER A 181 -2.77 -2.29 -4.12
N ASP A 182 -2.00 -1.24 -4.39
CA ASP A 182 -1.24 -1.07 -5.62
C ASP A 182 0.26 -0.98 -5.34
N LEU A 183 1.06 -1.56 -6.24
CA LEU A 183 2.52 -1.55 -6.17
C LEU A 183 3.11 -1.22 -7.55
N ASP A 184 3.93 -0.17 -7.63
CA ASP A 184 4.79 0.13 -8.80
C ASP A 184 6.26 0.05 -8.38
N LEU A 185 6.94 -1.02 -8.80
CA LEU A 185 8.27 -1.31 -8.29
C LEU A 185 9.30 -1.53 -9.41
N LEU A 186 10.40 -0.78 -9.34
CA LEU A 186 11.60 -1.11 -10.10
C LEU A 186 12.47 -2.08 -9.27
N ALA A 187 12.46 -3.36 -9.65
CA ALA A 187 13.25 -4.42 -9.04
C ALA A 187 14.67 -4.41 -9.63
N ASN A 188 15.64 -4.02 -8.82
CA ASN A 188 17.03 -3.92 -9.24
C ASN A 188 17.89 -4.99 -8.55
N GLN A 189 18.44 -5.92 -9.34
CA GLN A 189 19.34 -6.99 -8.87
C GLN A 189 18.71 -7.94 -7.81
N LEU A 190 17.42 -8.25 -7.92
CA LEU A 190 16.77 -9.21 -7.04
C LEU A 190 17.14 -10.65 -7.41
N SER A 191 17.64 -11.41 -6.44
CA SER A 191 17.87 -12.85 -6.61
C SER A 191 16.61 -13.67 -6.40
N GLN A 192 15.82 -13.31 -5.39
CA GLN A 192 14.57 -13.98 -5.03
C GLN A 192 13.48 -12.96 -4.74
N MET A 193 12.30 -13.19 -5.31
CA MET A 193 11.09 -12.42 -4.99
C MET A 193 9.93 -13.37 -4.73
N THR A 194 9.23 -13.15 -3.64
CA THR A 194 8.00 -13.85 -3.32
C THR A 194 6.86 -12.86 -3.26
N MET A 195 5.79 -13.13 -4.00
CA MET A 195 4.62 -12.26 -4.07
C MET A 195 3.35 -13.00 -3.72
N GLN A 196 2.52 -12.40 -2.91
CA GLN A 196 1.17 -12.87 -2.60
C GLN A 196 0.20 -11.71 -2.80
N LEU A 197 -0.70 -11.85 -3.76
CA LEU A 197 -1.72 -10.87 -4.08
C LEU A 197 -3.10 -11.44 -3.84
N ALA A 198 -3.95 -10.71 -3.14
CA ALA A 198 -5.31 -11.12 -2.84
C ALA A 198 -6.31 -9.95 -2.93
N GLY A 199 -7.56 -10.26 -3.26
CA GLY A 199 -8.59 -9.26 -3.41
C GLY A 199 -8.64 -8.71 -4.83
N SER A 200 -8.39 -7.42 -4.99
CA SER A 200 -8.28 -6.71 -6.28
C SER A 200 -6.99 -5.87 -6.28
N SER A 201 -5.90 -6.50 -5.87
CA SER A 201 -4.59 -5.84 -5.77
C SER A 201 -3.87 -5.91 -7.11
N GLU A 202 -3.11 -4.87 -7.42
CA GLU A 202 -2.33 -4.75 -8.64
C GLU A 202 -0.84 -4.57 -8.32
N ALA A 203 0.03 -5.13 -9.16
CA ALA A 203 1.46 -4.94 -9.05
C ALA A 203 2.09 -4.75 -10.43
N GLU A 204 2.58 -3.55 -10.72
CA GLU A 204 3.44 -3.27 -11.86
C GLU A 204 4.90 -3.43 -11.43
N ILE A 205 5.65 -4.32 -12.12
CA ILE A 205 7.03 -4.59 -11.74
C ILE A 205 7.93 -4.56 -12.96
N LYS A 206 9.00 -3.78 -12.85
CA LYS A 206 10.02 -3.62 -13.88
C LYS A 206 11.38 -4.14 -13.40
N GLY A 207 12.27 -4.43 -14.34
CA GLY A 207 13.66 -4.78 -14.04
C GLY A 207 13.99 -6.26 -14.18
N ALA A 208 14.67 -6.86 -13.19
CA ALA A 208 15.12 -8.24 -13.26
C ALA A 208 15.07 -8.97 -11.92
N VAL A 209 14.54 -10.19 -11.96
CA VAL A 209 14.48 -11.11 -10.81
C VAL A 209 14.95 -12.49 -11.28
N THR A 210 15.86 -13.11 -10.54
CA THR A 210 16.32 -14.46 -10.92
C THR A 210 15.24 -15.50 -10.63
N ASN A 211 14.69 -15.53 -9.43
CA ASN A 211 13.65 -16.47 -9.03
C ASN A 211 12.41 -15.70 -8.54
N LEU A 212 11.31 -15.83 -9.24
CA LEU A 212 10.01 -15.25 -8.84
C LEU A 212 9.06 -16.38 -8.45
N GLN A 213 8.52 -16.31 -7.23
CA GLN A 213 7.40 -17.11 -6.78
C GLN A 213 6.20 -16.18 -6.58
N ALA A 214 5.12 -16.39 -7.32
CA ALA A 214 3.93 -15.56 -7.25
C ALA A 214 2.66 -16.38 -7.00
N THR A 215 1.81 -15.92 -6.11
CA THR A 215 0.49 -16.49 -5.83
C THR A 215 -0.55 -15.40 -5.87
N LEU A 216 -1.51 -15.51 -6.77
CA LEU A 216 -2.58 -14.55 -6.96
C LEU A 216 -3.94 -15.20 -6.71
N ALA A 217 -4.80 -14.48 -6.00
CA ALA A 217 -6.15 -14.92 -5.70
C ALA A 217 -7.15 -13.76 -5.79
N GLY A 218 -8.38 -14.05 -6.17
CA GLY A 218 -9.43 -13.05 -6.32
C GLY A 218 -9.45 -12.47 -7.74
N ALA A 219 -9.30 -11.16 -7.86
CA ALA A 219 -9.19 -10.41 -9.11
C ALA A 219 -7.90 -9.59 -9.12
N SER A 220 -6.80 -10.22 -8.70
CA SER A 220 -5.49 -9.57 -8.60
C SER A 220 -4.72 -9.67 -9.91
N GLU A 221 -3.84 -8.70 -10.14
CA GLU A 221 -3.08 -8.59 -11.38
C GLU A 221 -1.58 -8.37 -11.13
N ILE A 222 -0.73 -8.96 -11.98
CA ILE A 222 0.70 -8.61 -12.09
C ILE A 222 0.96 -8.18 -13.53
N ASP A 223 1.39 -6.92 -13.71
CA ASP A 223 2.03 -6.43 -14.93
C ASP A 223 3.56 -6.50 -14.77
N GLY A 224 4.15 -7.49 -15.39
CA GLY A 224 5.59 -7.74 -15.43
C GLY A 224 6.10 -7.86 -16.88
N GLU A 225 5.50 -7.17 -17.84
CA GLU A 225 5.99 -7.16 -19.24
C GLU A 225 7.43 -6.61 -19.33
N GLU A 226 7.78 -5.66 -18.45
CA GLU A 226 9.12 -5.08 -18.32
C GLU A 226 9.98 -5.77 -17.26
N LEU A 227 9.48 -6.84 -16.61
CA LEU A 227 10.21 -7.65 -15.66
C LEU A 227 10.81 -8.89 -16.34
N THR A 228 12.13 -9.03 -16.30
CA THR A 228 12.80 -10.25 -16.79
C THR A 228 12.98 -11.24 -15.65
N VAL A 229 12.36 -12.42 -15.79
CA VAL A 229 12.45 -13.52 -14.81
C VAL A 229 13.19 -14.71 -15.42
N SER A 230 14.15 -15.29 -14.68
CA SER A 230 14.81 -16.54 -15.10
C SER A 230 13.99 -17.77 -14.70
N ASP A 231 13.71 -17.94 -13.43
CA ASP A 231 12.91 -19.05 -12.93
C ASP A 231 11.59 -18.53 -12.34
N LEU A 232 10.46 -18.93 -12.94
CA LEU A 232 9.11 -18.49 -12.54
C LEU A 232 8.32 -19.70 -12.02
N ASP A 233 7.77 -19.53 -10.81
CA ASP A 233 6.78 -20.41 -10.21
C ASP A 233 5.54 -19.59 -9.86
N ILE A 234 4.43 -19.81 -10.58
CA ILE A 234 3.25 -18.95 -10.47
C ILE A 234 1.96 -19.76 -10.29
N SER A 235 1.14 -19.33 -9.35
CA SER A 235 -0.17 -19.90 -9.08
C SER A 235 -1.24 -18.80 -9.15
N LEU A 236 -2.18 -18.95 -10.06
CA LEU A 236 -3.30 -18.03 -10.27
C LEU A 236 -4.62 -18.71 -9.94
N ALA A 237 -5.47 -18.05 -9.18
CA ALA A 237 -6.80 -18.53 -8.82
C ALA A 237 -7.85 -17.42 -8.84
N GLY A 238 -9.09 -17.77 -9.19
CA GLY A 238 -10.18 -16.81 -9.29
C GLY A 238 -10.27 -16.18 -10.67
N ALA A 239 -10.24 -14.87 -10.75
CA ALA A 239 -10.20 -14.08 -11.98
C ALA A 239 -8.90 -13.25 -12.03
N SER A 240 -7.80 -13.83 -11.61
CA SER A 240 -6.50 -13.17 -11.58
C SER A 240 -5.75 -13.29 -12.90
N SER A 241 -4.92 -12.30 -13.20
CA SER A 241 -4.10 -12.23 -14.41
C SER A 241 -2.64 -11.95 -14.09
N ALA A 242 -1.75 -12.43 -14.98
CA ALA A 242 -0.35 -12.09 -14.90
C ALA A 242 0.29 -12.07 -16.29
N ASP A 243 1.00 -11.00 -16.60
CA ASP A 243 1.78 -10.76 -17.80
C ASP A 243 3.27 -10.68 -17.42
N ILE A 244 4.09 -11.68 -17.78
CA ILE A 244 5.46 -11.77 -17.28
C ILE A 244 6.42 -12.20 -18.40
N ARG A 245 7.57 -11.54 -18.48
CA ARG A 245 8.66 -11.96 -19.36
C ARG A 245 9.53 -13.02 -18.67
N ASN A 246 9.48 -14.25 -19.18
CA ASN A 246 10.25 -15.37 -18.66
C ASN A 246 11.12 -16.01 -19.73
N SER A 247 12.40 -16.19 -19.43
CA SER A 247 13.39 -16.73 -20.40
C SER A 247 13.98 -18.09 -20.01
N GLY A 248 13.72 -18.58 -18.81
CA GLY A 248 14.29 -19.82 -18.31
C GLY A 248 13.24 -20.86 -17.97
N ASN A 249 13.13 -21.27 -16.71
CA ASN A 249 12.19 -22.30 -16.29
C ASN A 249 10.84 -21.70 -15.90
N LEU A 250 9.76 -22.43 -16.22
CA LEU A 250 8.39 -22.09 -15.88
C LEU A 250 7.69 -23.25 -15.19
N ARG A 251 7.08 -22.97 -14.04
CA ARG A 251 6.05 -23.79 -13.40
C ARG A 251 4.80 -22.94 -13.23
N TYR A 252 3.64 -23.49 -13.54
CA TYR A 252 2.40 -22.75 -13.33
C TYR A 252 1.24 -23.64 -12.90
N MET A 253 0.37 -23.04 -12.09
CA MET A 253 -0.91 -23.63 -11.69
C MET A 253 -2.01 -22.57 -11.91
N LEU A 254 -2.99 -22.87 -12.77
CA LEU A 254 -4.08 -21.96 -13.12
C LEU A 254 -5.42 -22.58 -12.78
N ALA A 255 -6.25 -21.84 -12.06
CA ALA A 255 -7.58 -22.26 -11.66
C ALA A 255 -8.60 -21.12 -11.73
N GLY A 256 -9.85 -21.45 -12.07
CA GLY A 256 -10.91 -20.46 -12.26
C GLY A 256 -10.81 -19.77 -13.62
N ALA A 257 -11.18 -18.49 -13.68
CA ALA A 257 -11.10 -17.70 -14.90
C ALA A 257 -9.77 -16.91 -14.95
N SER A 258 -8.66 -17.55 -14.56
CA SER A 258 -7.35 -16.90 -14.53
C SER A 258 -6.66 -16.91 -15.89
N GLU A 259 -5.83 -15.90 -16.12
CA GLU A 259 -5.10 -15.71 -17.37
C GLU A 259 -3.60 -15.50 -17.10
N LEU A 260 -2.75 -16.20 -17.85
CA LEU A 260 -1.30 -16.06 -17.76
C LEU A 260 -0.74 -15.81 -19.17
N THR A 261 -0.09 -14.66 -19.36
CA THR A 261 0.68 -14.37 -20.57
C THR A 261 2.16 -14.40 -20.27
N ILE A 262 2.91 -15.20 -21.02
CA ILE A 262 4.36 -15.29 -20.90
C ILE A 262 5.02 -14.74 -22.16
N TYR A 263 5.82 -13.68 -21.97
CA TYR A 263 6.66 -13.13 -23.04
C TYR A 263 8.02 -13.80 -23.02
N GLY A 264 8.32 -14.62 -24.05
CA GLY A 264 9.59 -15.32 -24.18
C GLY A 264 9.45 -16.77 -24.57
N SER A 265 10.50 -17.56 -24.33
CA SER A 265 10.54 -18.98 -24.70
C SER A 265 10.98 -19.82 -23.51
N PRO A 266 10.17 -19.91 -22.46
CA PRO A 266 10.53 -20.66 -21.26
C PRO A 266 10.52 -22.17 -21.50
N LYS A 267 11.30 -22.88 -20.68
CA LYS A 267 11.18 -24.31 -20.55
C LYS A 267 10.12 -24.64 -19.48
N VAL A 268 8.98 -25.12 -19.93
CA VAL A 268 7.91 -25.55 -19.00
C VAL A 268 8.35 -26.83 -18.28
N LEU A 269 8.47 -26.79 -16.97
CA LEU A 269 8.85 -27.91 -16.13
C LEU A 269 7.64 -28.61 -15.51
N ASP A 270 6.62 -27.83 -15.14
CA ASP A 270 5.35 -28.32 -14.60
C ASP A 270 4.22 -27.40 -15.02
N SER A 271 3.04 -27.99 -15.24
CA SER A 271 1.89 -27.22 -15.72
C SER A 271 0.59 -27.84 -15.28
N GLN A 272 -0.25 -27.06 -14.64
CA GLN A 272 -1.61 -27.42 -14.28
C GLN A 272 -2.56 -26.29 -14.66
N SER A 273 -3.63 -26.61 -15.37
CA SER A 273 -4.66 -25.64 -15.72
C SER A 273 -6.02 -26.31 -15.78
N ASP A 274 -7.04 -25.64 -15.32
CA ASP A 274 -8.42 -26.09 -15.50
C ASP A 274 -8.98 -25.63 -16.88
N ARG A 275 -10.24 -25.94 -17.15
CA ARG A 275 -10.86 -25.62 -18.46
C ARG A 275 -11.23 -24.13 -18.60
N SER A 276 -11.29 -23.41 -17.54
CA SER A 276 -11.75 -22.02 -17.48
C SER A 276 -10.59 -21.03 -17.55
N SER A 277 -9.39 -21.51 -17.21
CA SER A 277 -8.15 -20.71 -17.25
C SER A 277 -7.48 -20.75 -18.62
N SER A 278 -6.68 -19.73 -18.92
CA SER A 278 -5.94 -19.61 -20.17
C SER A 278 -4.47 -19.31 -19.91
N ILE A 279 -3.61 -19.82 -20.83
CA ILE A 279 -2.21 -19.45 -20.90
C ILE A 279 -1.85 -19.12 -22.34
N GLU A 280 -1.13 -18.02 -22.55
CA GLU A 280 -0.54 -17.65 -23.82
C GLU A 280 0.98 -17.49 -23.67
N ILE A 281 1.77 -18.05 -24.61
CA ILE A 281 3.23 -17.85 -24.66
C ILE A 281 3.54 -17.19 -25.99
N ARG A 282 4.10 -15.98 -25.92
CA ARG A 282 4.38 -15.09 -27.06
C ARG A 282 5.86 -14.92 -27.32
#